data_5eb275e0d06473e59ef116929952ed6c
#
_entry.id   5eb275e0d06473e59ef116929952ed6c
#
_cell.length_a   1.000
_cell.length_b   1.000
_cell.length_c   1.000
_cell.angle_alpha   90.00
_cell.angle_beta   90.00
_cell.angle_gamma   90.00
#
_symmetry.space_group_name_H-M   'P 1'
#
loop_
_entity.id
_entity.type
_entity.pdbx_description
1 polymer ?
#
loop_
_entity_poly.entity_id
_entity_poly.type
_entity_poly.pdbx_seq_one_letter_code
_entity_poly.pdbx_strand_id
1 'polypeptide(L)'
;NEGVLYADVTEKLGLGPALHKAGTTMGLASYGKPFEFDWESYTDEIKHKMDVAATVQKVLEQVSLQVIEDMDDKTKNLCLSGGSFLNCNANARIVKESKFKNFHIYPACGDDGTSVGAALYVSHHILNESRHDYKQKDLCYTGKEYNIDIPDYDQIAQELSNGKIIGWFQGKSEYGPRALGNRSILADPRNPHTRD
;
A
#
# COMPACT_ATOMS: atom_id res chain seq x y z
N ASN A 1 -17.16 9.60 0.23
CA ASN A 1 -15.75 9.49 -0.20
C ASN A 1 -14.98 8.68 0.85
N GLU A 2 -14.75 7.43 0.56
CA GLU A 2 -14.20 6.41 1.48
C GLU A 2 -12.77 6.74 1.92
N GLY A 3 -11.99 7.34 1.03
CA GLY A 3 -10.64 7.79 1.36
C GLY A 3 -10.63 8.88 2.42
N VAL A 4 -11.60 9.78 2.38
CA VAL A 4 -11.78 10.83 3.41
C VAL A 4 -12.23 10.19 4.73
N LEU A 5 -13.18 9.25 4.70
CA LEU A 5 -13.59 8.51 5.89
C LEU A 5 -12.41 7.76 6.52
N TYR A 6 -11.61 7.08 5.70
CA TYR A 6 -10.44 6.35 6.18
C TYR A 6 -9.40 7.28 6.83
N ALA A 7 -9.19 8.45 6.23
CA ALA A 7 -8.31 9.47 6.77
C ALA A 7 -8.82 10.03 8.11
N ASP A 8 -10.09 10.39 8.19
CA ASP A 8 -10.75 10.90 9.40
C ASP A 8 -10.68 9.88 10.55
N VAL A 9 -10.96 8.60 10.27
CA VAL A 9 -10.80 7.53 11.26
C VAL A 9 -9.36 7.39 11.73
N THR A 10 -8.38 7.46 10.82
CA THR A 10 -6.96 7.38 11.18
C THR A 10 -6.58 8.45 12.21
N GLU A 11 -7.03 9.67 12.00
CA GLU A 11 -6.77 10.79 12.92
C GLU A 11 -7.53 10.63 14.24
N LYS A 12 -8.79 10.25 14.21
CA LYS A 12 -9.62 9.99 15.41
C LYS A 12 -9.10 8.84 16.27
N LEU A 13 -8.45 7.83 15.67
CA LEU A 13 -7.76 6.79 16.42
C LEU A 13 -6.50 7.28 17.16
N GLY A 14 -6.10 8.53 16.94
CA GLY A 14 -4.89 9.10 17.55
C GLY A 14 -3.59 8.57 16.94
N LEU A 15 -3.65 7.99 15.73
CA LEU A 15 -2.47 7.45 15.05
C LEU A 15 -1.62 8.56 14.40
N GLY A 16 -2.17 9.76 14.26
CA GLY A 16 -1.54 10.94 13.67
C GLY A 16 -2.10 11.29 12.29
N PRO A 17 -1.48 12.26 11.58
CA PRO A 17 -1.99 12.75 10.31
C PRO A 17 -2.16 11.63 9.28
N ALA A 18 -3.33 11.54 8.67
CA ALA A 18 -3.71 10.47 7.74
C ALA A 18 -2.76 10.33 6.56
N LEU A 19 -2.22 11.44 6.05
CA LEU A 19 -1.26 11.47 4.95
C LEU A 19 -0.05 10.54 5.19
N HIS A 20 0.35 10.37 6.47
CA HIS A 20 1.52 9.56 6.83
C HIS A 20 1.14 8.26 7.58
N LYS A 21 -0.09 8.17 8.09
CA LYS A 21 -0.49 7.12 9.05
C LYS A 21 -1.63 6.20 8.59
N ALA A 22 -2.20 6.42 7.42
CA ALA A 22 -3.21 5.52 6.87
C ALA A 22 -2.72 4.06 6.76
N GLY A 23 -1.43 3.85 6.44
CA GLY A 23 -0.82 2.52 6.46
C GLY A 23 -0.77 1.89 7.86
N THR A 24 -0.66 2.71 8.92
CA THR A 24 -0.73 2.24 10.32
C THR A 24 -2.13 1.74 10.65
N THR A 25 -3.17 2.46 10.21
CA THR A 25 -4.58 2.01 10.35
C THR A 25 -4.81 0.68 9.65
N MET A 26 -4.30 0.50 8.42
CA MET A 26 -4.35 -0.76 7.69
C MET A 26 -3.66 -1.90 8.47
N GLY A 27 -2.49 -1.63 9.04
CA GLY A 27 -1.79 -2.59 9.91
C GLY A 27 -2.60 -2.94 11.15
N LEU A 28 -3.12 -1.93 11.87
CA LEU A 28 -3.93 -2.10 13.07
C LEU A 28 -5.20 -2.90 12.81
N ALA A 29 -5.83 -2.73 11.66
CA ALA A 29 -7.03 -3.46 11.23
C ALA A 29 -6.84 -4.99 11.25
N SER A 30 -5.62 -5.48 11.06
CA SER A 30 -5.32 -6.91 11.07
C SER A 30 -5.47 -7.58 12.45
N TYR A 31 -5.55 -6.79 13.50
CA TYR A 31 -5.72 -7.28 14.88
C TYR A 31 -7.17 -7.21 15.38
N GLY A 32 -8.02 -6.47 14.67
CA GLY A 32 -9.40 -6.21 15.05
C GLY A 32 -10.42 -7.09 14.33
N LYS A 33 -11.67 -7.00 14.79
CA LYS A 33 -12.82 -7.60 14.14
C LYS A 33 -13.81 -6.50 13.74
N PRO A 34 -14.22 -6.43 12.46
CA PRO A 34 -15.17 -5.42 12.04
C PRO A 34 -16.55 -5.63 12.68
N PHE A 35 -17.21 -4.53 13.05
CA PHE A 35 -18.53 -4.52 13.69
C PHE A 35 -19.37 -3.33 13.18
N GLU A 36 -20.63 -3.26 13.54
CA GLU A 36 -21.42 -2.03 13.40
C GLU A 36 -20.89 -1.00 14.38
N PHE A 37 -20.43 0.13 13.84
CA PHE A 37 -19.72 1.12 14.59
C PHE A 37 -20.51 2.42 14.71
N ASP A 38 -20.60 2.94 15.93
CA ASP A 38 -21.13 4.23 16.26
C ASP A 38 -20.09 5.06 17.04
N TRP A 39 -19.85 6.31 16.60
CA TRP A 39 -18.89 7.19 17.24
C TRP A 39 -19.28 7.60 18.66
N GLU A 40 -20.56 7.55 19.04
CA GLU A 40 -21.03 7.85 20.38
C GLU A 40 -20.58 6.79 21.41
N SER A 41 -20.38 5.55 20.93
CA SER A 41 -19.92 4.43 21.75
C SER A 41 -18.40 4.22 21.73
N TYR A 42 -17.66 5.10 21.07
CA TYR A 42 -16.21 4.97 20.92
C TYR A 42 -15.50 5.07 22.29
N THR A 43 -14.56 4.15 22.53
CA THR A 43 -13.65 4.16 23.68
C THR A 43 -12.20 4.13 23.19
N ASP A 44 -11.28 4.67 23.99
CA ASP A 44 -9.85 4.67 23.70
C ASP A 44 -9.14 3.34 24.03
N GLU A 45 -9.90 2.32 24.40
CA GLU A 45 -9.34 0.99 24.61
C GLU A 45 -8.65 0.46 23.34
N ILE A 46 -7.48 -0.14 23.50
CA ILE A 46 -6.65 -0.59 22.38
C ILE A 46 -7.39 -1.62 21.50
N LYS A 47 -8.18 -2.51 22.13
CA LYS A 47 -9.02 -3.48 21.42
C LYS A 47 -10.07 -2.79 20.57
N HIS A 48 -10.71 -1.77 21.09
CA HIS A 48 -11.72 -1.00 20.36
C HIS A 48 -11.10 -0.27 19.17
N LYS A 49 -9.91 0.32 19.34
CA LYS A 49 -9.16 0.93 18.23
C LYS A 49 -8.86 -0.08 17.11
N MET A 50 -8.50 -1.30 17.44
CA MET A 50 -8.28 -2.38 16.47
C MET A 50 -9.56 -2.73 15.71
N ASP A 51 -10.69 -2.85 16.41
CA ASP A 51 -11.98 -3.19 15.82
C ASP A 51 -12.52 -2.07 14.94
N VAL A 52 -12.33 -0.80 15.33
CA VAL A 52 -12.65 0.37 14.50
C VAL A 52 -11.78 0.42 13.24
N ALA A 53 -10.48 0.17 13.37
CA ALA A 53 -9.58 0.08 12.22
C ALA A 53 -10.00 -1.04 11.26
N ALA A 54 -10.39 -2.22 11.78
CA ALA A 54 -10.90 -3.33 10.98
C ALA A 54 -12.21 -2.98 10.28
N THR A 55 -13.07 -2.21 10.94
CA THR A 55 -14.35 -1.77 10.39
C THR A 55 -14.15 -0.81 9.21
N VAL A 56 -13.33 0.23 9.37
CA VAL A 56 -13.07 1.17 8.26
C VAL A 56 -12.34 0.50 7.11
N GLN A 57 -11.46 -0.45 7.37
CA GLN A 57 -10.79 -1.26 6.36
C GLN A 57 -11.82 -2.06 5.54
N LYS A 58 -12.76 -2.73 6.19
CA LYS A 58 -13.83 -3.47 5.52
C LYS A 58 -14.71 -2.56 4.67
N VAL A 59 -15.06 -1.37 5.17
CA VAL A 59 -15.85 -0.38 4.40
C VAL A 59 -15.10 0.04 3.14
N LEU A 60 -13.82 0.42 3.26
CA LEU A 60 -12.99 0.78 2.12
C LEU A 60 -12.97 -0.31 1.05
N GLU A 61 -12.76 -1.55 1.46
CA GLU A 61 -12.72 -2.71 0.56
C GLU A 61 -14.05 -2.95 -0.15
N GLN A 62 -15.15 -2.90 0.59
CA GLN A 62 -16.49 -3.13 0.04
C GLN A 62 -16.90 -2.05 -0.95
N VAL A 63 -16.71 -0.79 -0.59
CA VAL A 63 -17.09 0.33 -1.46
C VAL A 63 -16.20 0.40 -2.70
N SER A 64 -14.89 0.14 -2.56
CA SER A 64 -13.99 0.06 -3.72
C SER A 64 -14.41 -1.04 -4.70
N LEU A 65 -14.77 -2.22 -4.21
CA LEU A 65 -15.29 -3.30 -5.05
C LEU A 65 -16.62 -2.92 -5.72
N GLN A 66 -17.56 -2.32 -4.99
CA GLN A 66 -18.83 -1.92 -5.54
C GLN A 66 -18.65 -0.92 -6.69
N VAL A 67 -17.84 0.12 -6.49
CA VAL A 67 -17.54 1.12 -7.53
C VAL A 67 -16.97 0.44 -8.78
N ILE A 68 -16.07 -0.54 -8.61
CA ILE A 68 -15.44 -1.25 -9.72
C ILE A 68 -16.44 -2.18 -10.42
N GLU A 69 -17.36 -2.82 -9.70
CA GLU A 69 -18.41 -3.64 -10.28
C GLU A 69 -19.43 -2.82 -11.09
N ASP A 70 -19.69 -1.58 -10.67
CA ASP A 70 -20.58 -0.65 -11.37
C ASP A 70 -19.95 -0.05 -12.65
N MET A 71 -18.63 -0.20 -12.86
CA MET A 71 -17.95 0.29 -14.06
C MET A 71 -18.34 -0.53 -15.31
N ASP A 72 -18.32 0.14 -16.47
CA ASP A 72 -18.45 -0.53 -17.78
C ASP A 72 -17.28 -1.52 -18.00
N ASP A 73 -17.57 -2.72 -18.48
CA ASP A 73 -16.61 -3.79 -18.71
C ASP A 73 -16.24 -3.99 -20.19
N LYS A 74 -16.37 -2.96 -21.03
CA LYS A 74 -15.95 -2.98 -22.46
C LYS A 74 -14.48 -3.41 -22.63
N THR A 75 -13.68 -3.16 -21.61
CA THR A 75 -12.31 -3.67 -21.54
C THR A 75 -12.13 -4.59 -20.34
N LYS A 76 -11.18 -5.51 -20.41
CA LYS A 76 -10.78 -6.34 -19.25
C LYS A 76 -9.61 -5.76 -18.48
N ASN A 77 -9.17 -4.55 -18.82
CA ASN A 77 -8.05 -3.85 -18.20
C ASN A 77 -8.56 -2.82 -17.19
N LEU A 78 -7.98 -2.79 -16.00
CA LEU A 78 -8.27 -1.84 -14.95
C LEU A 78 -6.98 -1.14 -14.50
N CYS A 79 -6.99 0.20 -14.53
CA CYS A 79 -5.94 1.02 -13.95
C CYS A 79 -6.48 1.68 -12.67
N LEU A 80 -5.76 1.53 -11.56
CA LEU A 80 -6.10 2.11 -10.27
C LEU A 80 -5.09 3.17 -9.89
N SER A 81 -5.57 4.36 -9.52
CA SER A 81 -4.78 5.50 -9.08
C SER A 81 -5.52 6.28 -8.00
N GLY A 82 -4.77 6.93 -7.13
CA GLY A 82 -5.25 7.65 -5.95
C GLY A 82 -4.75 7.02 -4.66
N GLY A 83 -4.68 7.81 -3.58
CA GLY A 83 -4.14 7.39 -2.29
C GLY A 83 -4.84 6.16 -1.68
N SER A 84 -6.12 5.94 -1.97
CA SER A 84 -6.86 4.75 -1.52
C SER A 84 -6.24 3.44 -2.03
N PHE A 85 -5.62 3.45 -3.21
CA PHE A 85 -4.98 2.27 -3.80
C PHE A 85 -3.53 2.04 -3.33
N LEU A 86 -3.06 2.80 -2.37
CA LEU A 86 -1.91 2.41 -1.54
C LEU A 86 -2.26 1.32 -0.53
N ASN A 87 -3.56 1.01 -0.39
CA ASN A 87 -4.07 -0.06 0.47
C ASN A 87 -3.97 -1.42 -0.23
N CYS A 88 -2.93 -2.19 0.11
CA CYS A 88 -2.66 -3.47 -0.53
C CYS A 88 -3.75 -4.53 -0.26
N ASN A 89 -4.47 -4.46 0.87
CA ASN A 89 -5.56 -5.39 1.18
C ASN A 89 -6.76 -5.14 0.26
N ALA A 90 -7.15 -3.87 0.07
CA ALA A 90 -8.20 -3.50 -0.87
C ALA A 90 -7.81 -3.92 -2.31
N ASN A 91 -6.57 -3.65 -2.72
CA ASN A 91 -6.07 -4.04 -4.04
C ASN A 91 -6.11 -5.56 -4.26
N ALA A 92 -5.70 -6.35 -3.25
CA ALA A 92 -5.72 -7.80 -3.33
C ALA A 92 -7.15 -8.35 -3.52
N ARG A 93 -8.13 -7.76 -2.83
CA ARG A 93 -9.55 -8.10 -3.02
C ARG A 93 -10.04 -7.73 -4.42
N ILE A 94 -9.73 -6.53 -4.90
CA ILE A 94 -10.10 -6.08 -6.24
C ILE A 94 -9.56 -7.03 -7.31
N VAL A 95 -8.29 -7.39 -7.21
CA VAL A 95 -7.65 -8.33 -8.16
C VAL A 95 -8.31 -9.71 -8.12
N LYS A 96 -8.71 -10.18 -6.95
CA LYS A 96 -9.28 -11.51 -6.74
C LYS A 96 -10.76 -11.60 -7.11
N GLU A 97 -11.55 -10.57 -6.77
CA GLU A 97 -13.01 -10.63 -6.72
C GLU A 97 -13.68 -9.88 -7.89
N SER A 98 -13.00 -8.92 -8.53
CA SER A 98 -13.61 -8.13 -9.60
C SER A 98 -13.68 -8.87 -10.95
N LYS A 99 -14.51 -8.34 -11.85
CA LYS A 99 -14.70 -8.84 -13.22
C LYS A 99 -13.54 -8.58 -14.19
N PHE A 100 -12.59 -7.73 -13.81
CA PHE A 100 -11.42 -7.39 -14.62
C PHE A 100 -10.36 -8.49 -14.58
N LYS A 101 -9.45 -8.50 -15.56
CA LYS A 101 -8.42 -9.55 -15.70
C LYS A 101 -7.01 -9.03 -15.67
N ASN A 102 -6.79 -7.81 -16.16
CA ASN A 102 -5.50 -7.17 -16.20
C ASN A 102 -5.54 -5.92 -15.34
N PHE A 103 -4.57 -5.78 -14.46
CA PHE A 103 -4.52 -4.69 -13.48
C PHE A 103 -3.21 -3.92 -13.62
N HIS A 104 -3.30 -2.59 -13.54
CA HIS A 104 -2.16 -1.73 -13.38
C HIS A 104 -2.36 -0.84 -12.16
N ILE A 105 -1.50 -1.00 -11.17
CA ILE A 105 -1.47 -0.19 -9.95
C ILE A 105 -0.04 0.31 -9.80
N TYR A 106 0.16 1.60 -10.06
CA TYR A 106 1.49 2.18 -9.89
C TYR A 106 1.83 2.25 -8.39
N PRO A 107 3.03 1.83 -7.94
CA PRO A 107 3.38 1.84 -6.51
C PRO A 107 3.34 3.21 -5.85
N ALA A 108 3.59 4.27 -6.61
CA ALA A 108 3.39 5.65 -6.20
C ALA A 108 2.04 6.17 -6.74
N CYS A 109 0.93 5.47 -6.46
CA CYS A 109 -0.39 5.81 -6.99
C CYS A 109 -1.07 6.99 -6.25
N GLY A 110 -0.47 7.51 -5.19
CA GLY A 110 -0.91 8.72 -4.48
C GLY A 110 -0.37 10.01 -5.11
N ASP A 111 -0.38 11.10 -4.34
CA ASP A 111 0.04 12.43 -4.79
C ASP A 111 1.50 12.49 -5.26
N ASP A 112 2.36 11.66 -4.69
CA ASP A 112 3.75 11.49 -5.07
C ASP A 112 3.92 11.03 -6.53
N GLY A 113 2.98 10.25 -7.08
CA GLY A 113 3.00 9.83 -8.49
C GLY A 113 2.61 10.91 -9.49
N THR A 114 2.03 12.02 -9.05
CA THR A 114 1.59 13.10 -9.95
C THR A 114 2.73 13.74 -10.72
N SER A 115 3.93 13.80 -10.14
CA SER A 115 5.12 14.33 -10.81
C SER A 115 5.55 13.47 -12.01
N VAL A 116 5.49 12.16 -11.88
CA VAL A 116 5.75 11.23 -13.00
C VAL A 116 4.66 11.35 -14.05
N GLY A 117 3.39 11.40 -13.62
CA GLY A 117 2.25 11.61 -14.51
C GLY A 117 2.36 12.90 -15.32
N ALA A 118 2.75 14.00 -14.69
CA ALA A 118 2.97 15.28 -15.36
C ALA A 118 4.10 15.20 -16.39
N ALA A 119 5.22 14.59 -16.04
CA ALA A 119 6.35 14.41 -16.96
C ALA A 119 5.96 13.57 -18.19
N LEU A 120 5.26 12.45 -17.99
CA LEU A 120 4.77 11.60 -19.07
C LEU A 120 3.71 12.29 -19.93
N TYR A 121 2.87 13.14 -19.35
CA TYR A 121 1.90 13.94 -20.09
C TYR A 121 2.60 14.95 -21.01
N VAL A 122 3.60 15.65 -20.50
CA VAL A 122 4.40 16.59 -21.32
C VAL A 122 5.07 15.85 -22.46
N SER A 123 5.76 14.75 -22.17
CA SER A 123 6.47 13.98 -23.20
C SER A 123 5.52 13.48 -24.31
N HIS A 124 4.44 12.82 -23.94
CA HIS A 124 3.61 12.10 -24.91
C HIS A 124 2.46 12.92 -25.50
N HIS A 125 1.96 13.96 -24.82
CA HIS A 125 0.84 14.76 -25.28
C HIS A 125 1.21 16.17 -25.75
N ILE A 126 2.25 16.76 -25.17
CA ILE A 126 2.69 18.11 -25.57
C ILE A 126 3.80 18.01 -26.62
N LEU A 127 4.82 17.20 -26.36
CA LEU A 127 5.97 17.03 -27.26
C LEU A 127 5.74 15.97 -28.35
N ASN A 128 4.65 15.21 -28.26
CA ASN A 128 4.31 14.12 -29.19
C ASN A 128 5.42 13.06 -29.32
N GLU A 129 6.17 12.82 -28.26
CA GLU A 129 7.17 11.75 -28.24
C GLU A 129 6.49 10.40 -28.25
N SER A 130 7.11 9.43 -28.93
CA SER A 130 6.62 8.06 -28.97
C SER A 130 6.55 7.46 -27.58
N ARG A 131 5.51 6.69 -27.31
CA ARG A 131 5.41 5.93 -26.05
C ARG A 131 6.46 4.81 -26.05
N HIS A 132 7.18 4.71 -24.95
CA HIS A 132 8.11 3.62 -24.70
C HIS A 132 7.38 2.52 -23.90
N ASP A 133 7.81 1.30 -24.05
CA ASP A 133 7.34 0.17 -23.24
C ASP A 133 8.08 0.19 -21.89
N TYR A 134 7.66 1.10 -21.02
CA TYR A 134 8.20 1.19 -19.67
C TYR A 134 7.81 -0.04 -18.86
N LYS A 135 8.80 -0.78 -18.42
CA LYS A 135 8.57 -1.84 -17.43
C LYS A 135 8.34 -1.19 -16.06
N GLN A 136 7.50 -1.78 -15.24
CA GLN A 136 7.21 -1.27 -13.90
C GLN A 136 8.49 -1.00 -13.09
N LYS A 137 9.50 -1.85 -13.21
CA LYS A 137 10.80 -1.66 -12.55
C LYS A 137 11.51 -0.36 -12.94
N ASP A 138 11.32 0.11 -14.16
CA ASP A 138 11.99 1.32 -14.67
C ASP A 138 11.37 2.59 -14.08
N LEU A 139 10.12 2.50 -13.61
CA LEU A 139 9.40 3.60 -12.99
C LEU A 139 9.47 3.56 -11.45
N CYS A 140 9.78 2.43 -10.86
CA CYS A 140 9.80 2.24 -9.40
C CYS A 140 11.20 2.38 -8.80
N TYR A 141 12.23 1.90 -9.48
CA TYR A 141 13.61 1.90 -8.99
C TYR A 141 14.43 3.01 -9.66
N THR A 142 14.01 4.25 -9.42
CA THR A 142 14.56 5.44 -10.10
C THR A 142 15.58 6.21 -9.27
N GLY A 143 15.72 5.87 -8.00
CA GLY A 143 16.65 6.57 -7.10
C GLY A 143 18.09 6.12 -7.26
N LYS A 144 18.94 6.67 -6.39
CA LYS A 144 20.36 6.38 -6.39
C LYS A 144 20.60 4.89 -6.12
N GLU A 145 21.51 4.30 -6.88
CA GLU A 145 22.06 2.98 -6.64
C GLU A 145 23.29 3.08 -5.72
N TYR A 146 23.38 2.18 -4.79
CA TYR A 146 24.50 2.09 -3.87
C TYR A 146 25.26 0.81 -4.11
N ASN A 147 26.59 0.91 -4.20
CA ASN A 147 27.45 -0.27 -4.18
C ASN A 147 27.47 -0.81 -2.75
N ILE A 148 26.83 -1.94 -2.55
CA ILE A 148 26.76 -2.62 -1.27
C ILE A 148 27.46 -3.97 -1.47
N ASP A 149 28.32 -4.33 -0.54
CA ASP A 149 28.93 -5.65 -0.53
C ASP A 149 27.86 -6.73 -0.47
N ILE A 150 28.08 -7.85 -1.16
CA ILE A 150 27.16 -8.98 -1.12
C ILE A 150 27.18 -9.53 0.32
N PRO A 151 26.04 -9.51 1.02
CA PRO A 151 25.99 -9.98 2.39
C PRO A 151 26.13 -11.51 2.44
N ASP A 152 26.61 -12.01 3.57
CA ASP A 152 26.51 -13.42 3.89
C ASP A 152 25.06 -13.78 4.21
N TYR A 153 24.39 -14.41 3.22
CA TYR A 153 22.98 -14.79 3.34
C TYR A 153 22.75 -15.84 4.44
N ASP A 154 23.70 -16.71 4.71
CA ASP A 154 23.57 -17.72 5.77
C ASP A 154 23.62 -17.05 7.14
N GLN A 155 24.51 -16.08 7.33
CA GLN A 155 24.54 -15.27 8.53
C GLN A 155 23.23 -14.49 8.72
N ILE A 156 22.70 -13.85 7.67
CA ILE A 156 21.42 -13.14 7.72
C ILE A 156 20.26 -14.07 8.09
N ALA A 157 20.20 -15.25 7.48
CA ALA A 157 19.18 -16.25 7.78
C ALA A 157 19.26 -16.72 9.24
N GLN A 158 20.48 -16.92 9.77
CA GLN A 158 20.71 -17.27 11.17
C GLN A 158 20.24 -16.16 12.11
N GLU A 159 20.55 -14.90 11.81
CA GLU A 159 20.14 -13.76 12.64
C GLU A 159 18.59 -13.60 12.65
N LEU A 160 17.94 -13.80 11.50
CA LEU A 160 16.48 -13.82 11.42
C LEU A 160 15.90 -14.96 12.25
N SER A 161 16.46 -16.18 12.14
CA SER A 161 16.00 -17.35 12.92
C SER A 161 16.20 -17.18 14.42
N ASN A 162 17.14 -16.35 14.83
CA ASN A 162 17.36 -15.96 16.22
C ASN A 162 16.40 -14.86 16.70
N GLY A 163 15.42 -14.47 15.87
CA GLY A 163 14.40 -13.49 16.20
C GLY A 163 14.82 -12.03 16.01
N LYS A 164 15.92 -11.77 15.30
CA LYS A 164 16.32 -10.38 14.98
C LYS A 164 15.46 -9.81 13.86
N ILE A 165 15.24 -8.50 13.91
CA ILE A 165 14.62 -7.71 12.86
C ILE A 165 15.73 -7.01 12.09
N ILE A 166 15.74 -7.15 10.76
CA ILE A 166 16.82 -6.67 9.91
C ILE A 166 16.25 -5.64 8.91
N GLY A 167 16.88 -4.45 8.87
CA GLY A 167 16.66 -3.49 7.78
C GLY A 167 17.46 -3.93 6.55
N TRP A 168 16.75 -4.17 5.44
CA TRP A 168 17.34 -4.62 4.19
C TRP A 168 17.29 -3.52 3.14
N PHE A 169 18.43 -3.23 2.52
CA PHE A 169 18.52 -2.36 1.36
C PHE A 169 19.37 -2.99 0.27
N GLN A 170 18.91 -2.93 -0.99
CA GLN A 170 19.66 -3.40 -2.15
C GLN A 170 19.32 -2.60 -3.40
N GLY A 171 20.27 -2.53 -4.34
CA GLY A 171 20.07 -1.91 -5.66
C GLY A 171 19.75 -0.42 -5.59
N LYS A 172 18.78 0.02 -6.40
CA LYS A 172 18.36 1.42 -6.49
C LYS A 172 17.28 1.75 -5.46
N SER A 173 17.32 2.97 -4.95
CA SER A 173 16.23 3.48 -4.11
C SER A 173 14.91 3.46 -4.86
N GLU A 174 13.86 3.09 -4.15
CA GLU A 174 12.50 2.97 -4.67
C GLU A 174 11.78 4.32 -4.66
N TYR A 175 10.94 4.53 -5.64
CA TYR A 175 10.02 5.65 -5.71
C TYR A 175 8.64 5.25 -5.17
N GLY A 176 8.05 6.13 -4.37
CA GLY A 176 6.75 5.88 -3.73
C GLY A 176 6.84 5.46 -2.26
N PRO A 177 5.69 5.41 -1.56
CA PRO A 177 5.64 5.25 -0.11
C PRO A 177 5.76 3.81 0.37
N ARG A 178 5.69 2.82 -0.54
CA ARG A 178 5.73 1.39 -0.20
C ARG A 178 7.11 0.80 -0.47
N ALA A 179 7.52 -0.13 0.39
CA ALA A 179 8.67 -0.99 0.14
C ALA A 179 8.33 -2.01 -0.96
N LEU A 180 9.24 -2.19 -1.91
CA LEU A 180 9.05 -3.04 -3.09
C LEU A 180 10.18 -4.08 -3.24
N GLY A 181 10.94 -4.32 -2.17
CA GLY A 181 12.02 -5.30 -2.11
C GLY A 181 13.43 -4.71 -2.06
N ASN A 182 13.63 -3.46 -2.48
CA ASN A 182 14.94 -2.79 -2.37
C ASN A 182 15.12 -2.07 -1.02
N ARG A 183 14.04 -1.79 -0.30
CA ARG A 183 14.06 -1.31 1.08
C ARG A 183 13.00 -2.07 1.87
N SER A 184 13.41 -2.94 2.75
CA SER A 184 12.50 -3.83 3.45
C SER A 184 12.87 -3.96 4.92
N ILE A 185 11.90 -4.37 5.73
CA ILE A 185 12.15 -4.88 7.07
C ILE A 185 11.87 -6.38 7.02
N LEU A 186 12.87 -7.16 7.41
CA LEU A 186 12.79 -8.61 7.43
C LEU A 186 12.69 -9.12 8.86
N ALA A 187 11.84 -10.12 9.08
CA ALA A 187 11.69 -10.78 10.37
C ALA A 187 11.23 -12.23 10.18
N ASP A 188 11.46 -13.08 11.17
CA ASP A 188 10.98 -14.48 11.12
C ASP A 188 9.50 -14.56 11.45
N PRO A 189 8.64 -15.00 10.50
CA PRO A 189 7.20 -15.10 10.72
C PRO A 189 6.77 -16.27 11.61
N ARG A 190 7.68 -17.19 11.95
CA ARG A 190 7.39 -18.34 12.81
C ARG A 190 7.22 -17.95 14.27
N ASN A 191 7.81 -16.83 14.69
CA ASN A 191 7.59 -16.29 16.01
C ASN A 191 6.27 -15.49 16.05
N PRO A 192 5.27 -15.91 16.84
CA PRO A 192 3.98 -15.22 16.90
C PRO A 192 4.06 -13.77 17.41
N HIS A 193 5.13 -13.43 18.15
CA HIS A 193 5.36 -12.09 18.69
C HIS A 193 6.17 -11.19 17.76
N THR A 194 6.61 -11.67 16.62
CA THR A 194 7.37 -10.82 15.66
C THR A 194 6.55 -9.63 15.16
N ARG A 195 5.22 -9.76 15.20
CA ARG A 195 4.29 -8.73 14.76
C ARG A 195 4.03 -7.65 15.82
N ASP A 196 4.24 -7.95 17.09
CA ASP A 196 3.98 -7.06 18.23
C ASP A 196 5.15 -6.08 18.45
#